data_7f1f6001686e33e5357d2f7cd06ea95b
#
_entry.id   7f1f6001686e33e5357d2f7cd06ea95b
#
_cell.length_a   1.000
_cell.length_b   1.000
_cell.length_c   1.000
_cell.angle_alpha   90.00
_cell.angle_beta   90.00
_cell.angle_gamma   90.00
#
_symmetry.space_group_name_H-M   'P 1'
#
loop_
_entity.id
_entity.type
_entity.pdbx_description
1 polymer ?
#
loop_
_entity_poly.entity_id
_entity_poly.type
_entity_poly.pdbx_seq_one_letter_code
_entity_poly.pdbx_strand_id
1 'polypeptide(L)'
;MTTPTIGIACHSFRTDGGMGRYVQLLAEGLLNLGIHPTVITKKIDYSLPLSKEVSFHHINCKFIPSKLRDYYYDYKLGKYLQSTPLDIVISCNRNTHSDIAICGGTHLGYCQAMGKTLSFFDKKMISLERKFYTNSKLVVAHSKGMQTGLIKIYGLPLEKCPTIYPPISLETFQRHSHNKQTINSFPQEQFTFVIPSAGNHKMKGLDLLIQYFEKTTLPIKLLIAGRPISGNYKNVVYIGFRKDMPDVFRSADFTILASRYEAFGQVAIESVACGTPVVLANNVCAAEVISDDVKFTFDRNSFESF
;
A
#
# COMPACT_ATOMS: atom_id res chain seq x y z
N MET A 1 34.42 8.30 8.74
CA MET A 1 33.13 8.23 9.45
C MET A 1 32.68 6.79 9.43
N THR A 2 32.26 6.22 10.55
CA THR A 2 31.72 4.85 10.61
C THR A 2 30.36 4.82 9.93
N THR A 3 30.08 3.81 9.10
CA THR A 3 28.79 3.61 8.48
C THR A 3 27.72 3.42 9.55
N PRO A 4 26.59 4.15 9.52
CA PRO A 4 25.57 4.02 10.56
C PRO A 4 24.91 2.65 10.51
N THR A 5 24.59 2.11 11.69
CA THR A 5 23.81 0.89 11.84
C THR A 5 22.31 1.20 11.75
N ILE A 6 21.61 0.63 10.75
CA ILE A 6 20.20 0.92 10.49
C ILE A 6 19.34 -0.32 10.67
N GLY A 7 18.25 -0.17 11.44
CA GLY A 7 17.20 -1.16 11.56
C GLY A 7 15.96 -0.80 10.74
N ILE A 8 15.35 -1.79 10.06
CA ILE A 8 14.04 -1.67 9.43
C ILE A 8 13.05 -2.54 10.20
N ALA A 9 12.16 -1.92 10.97
CA ALA A 9 11.11 -2.63 11.69
C ALA A 9 9.85 -2.74 10.83
N CYS A 10 9.38 -3.97 10.57
CA CYS A 10 8.23 -4.22 9.68
C CYS A 10 7.40 -5.45 10.10
N HIS A 11 6.17 -5.56 9.56
CA HIS A 11 5.33 -6.74 9.80
C HIS A 11 5.82 -7.97 9.04
N SER A 12 6.25 -7.79 7.81
CA SER A 12 6.71 -8.88 6.94
C SER A 12 7.73 -8.38 5.92
N PHE A 13 8.70 -9.22 5.63
CA PHE A 13 9.64 -9.07 4.53
C PHE A 13 9.22 -10.07 3.43
N ARG A 14 8.25 -9.65 2.60
CA ARG A 14 7.62 -10.46 1.56
C ARG A 14 7.14 -9.57 0.41
N THR A 15 6.84 -10.15 -0.74
CA THR A 15 6.25 -9.44 -1.89
C THR A 15 4.74 -9.22 -1.77
N ASP A 16 4.08 -9.73 -0.73
CA ASP A 16 2.64 -9.61 -0.53
C ASP A 16 2.24 -8.21 -0.04
N GLY A 17 1.62 -7.44 -0.91
CA GLY A 17 1.08 -6.10 -0.61
C GLY A 17 2.07 -4.95 -0.74
N GLY A 18 1.55 -3.72 -0.78
CA GLY A 18 2.34 -2.50 -1.02
C GLY A 18 3.42 -2.25 0.02
N MET A 19 3.12 -2.45 1.33
CA MET A 19 4.11 -2.24 2.39
C MET A 19 5.25 -3.27 2.35
N GLY A 20 4.98 -4.52 1.96
CA GLY A 20 6.03 -5.52 1.81
C GLY A 20 7.02 -5.14 0.70
N ARG A 21 6.51 -4.69 -0.44
CA ARG A 21 7.35 -4.15 -1.54
C ARG A 21 8.10 -2.89 -1.13
N TYR A 22 7.44 -1.98 -0.42
CA TYR A 22 8.09 -0.77 0.10
C TYR A 22 9.31 -1.08 0.97
N VAL A 23 9.18 -2.05 1.90
CA VAL A 23 10.28 -2.47 2.78
C VAL A 23 11.45 -3.05 1.99
N GLN A 24 11.19 -3.81 0.92
CA GLN A 24 12.23 -4.34 0.04
C GLN A 24 12.95 -3.22 -0.70
N LEU A 25 12.22 -2.30 -1.33
CA LEU A 25 12.80 -1.15 -2.02
C LEU A 25 13.61 -0.24 -1.06
N LEU A 26 13.15 -0.09 0.19
CA LEU A 26 13.88 0.64 1.22
C LEU A 26 15.21 -0.08 1.58
N ALA A 27 15.16 -1.41 1.75
CA ALA A 27 16.35 -2.20 2.05
C ALA A 27 17.36 -2.18 0.88
N GLU A 28 16.87 -2.32 -0.35
CA GLU A 28 17.66 -2.23 -1.57
C GLU A 28 18.32 -0.85 -1.72
N GLY A 29 17.55 0.22 -1.48
CA GLY A 29 18.10 1.59 -1.50
C GLY A 29 19.21 1.81 -0.47
N LEU A 30 19.10 1.23 0.73
CA LEU A 30 20.18 1.29 1.72
C LEU A 30 21.41 0.49 1.30
N LEU A 31 21.22 -0.71 0.74
CA LEU A 31 22.34 -1.51 0.21
C LEU A 31 23.08 -0.79 -0.93
N ASN A 32 22.36 -0.11 -1.82
CA ASN A 32 22.96 0.69 -2.89
C ASN A 32 23.77 1.88 -2.36
N LEU A 33 23.50 2.31 -1.12
CA LEU A 33 24.31 3.31 -0.39
C LEU A 33 25.44 2.67 0.43
N GLY A 34 25.67 1.36 0.31
CA GLY A 34 26.68 0.62 1.10
C GLY A 34 26.27 0.38 2.55
N ILE A 35 24.99 0.52 2.90
CA ILE A 35 24.46 0.32 4.25
C ILE A 35 23.70 -1.01 4.30
N HIS A 36 24.20 -1.94 5.12
CA HIS A 36 23.56 -3.24 5.32
C HIS A 36 22.54 -3.17 6.49
N PRO A 37 21.22 -3.09 6.20
CA PRO A 37 20.24 -2.95 7.26
C PRO A 37 19.96 -4.25 8.00
N THR A 38 19.58 -4.14 9.29
CA THR A 38 18.96 -5.25 10.02
C THR A 38 17.46 -5.15 9.93
N VAL A 39 16.81 -6.13 9.28
CA VAL A 39 15.36 -6.20 9.14
C VAL A 39 14.77 -6.92 10.36
N ILE A 40 13.99 -6.18 11.17
CA ILE A 40 13.35 -6.69 12.39
C ILE A 40 11.89 -6.97 12.06
N THR A 41 11.49 -8.25 11.97
CA THR A 41 10.21 -8.61 11.35
C THR A 41 9.55 -9.84 11.98
N LYS A 42 8.22 -9.98 11.78
CA LYS A 42 7.43 -11.14 12.24
C LYS A 42 7.37 -12.27 11.21
N LYS A 43 7.65 -11.99 9.92
CA LYS A 43 7.57 -12.96 8.82
C LYS A 43 8.64 -12.66 7.78
N ILE A 44 9.33 -13.70 7.32
CA ILE A 44 10.39 -13.61 6.32
C ILE A 44 10.07 -14.56 5.18
N ASP A 45 10.29 -14.11 3.97
CA ASP A 45 10.36 -14.96 2.79
C ASP A 45 11.83 -15.08 2.38
N TYR A 46 12.44 -16.19 2.76
CA TYR A 46 13.84 -16.49 2.46
C TYR A 46 14.08 -16.85 0.99
N SER A 47 13.04 -17.01 0.18
CA SER A 47 13.18 -17.25 -1.25
C SER A 47 13.54 -16.00 -2.05
N LEU A 48 13.37 -14.82 -1.44
CA LEU A 48 13.71 -13.54 -2.06
C LEU A 48 15.24 -13.38 -2.15
N PRO A 49 15.81 -13.02 -3.33
CA PRO A 49 17.25 -12.79 -3.47
C PRO A 49 17.80 -11.81 -2.44
N LEU A 50 17.10 -10.69 -2.23
CA LEU A 50 17.45 -9.65 -1.27
C LEU A 50 17.56 -10.15 0.19
N SER A 51 16.92 -11.28 0.52
CA SER A 51 17.02 -11.88 1.85
C SER A 51 18.43 -12.38 2.23
N LYS A 52 19.31 -12.56 1.25
CA LYS A 52 20.70 -12.98 1.46
C LYS A 52 21.64 -11.80 1.73
N GLU A 53 21.19 -10.58 1.43
CA GLU A 53 22.00 -9.35 1.51
C GLU A 53 21.73 -8.53 2.78
N VAL A 54 20.63 -8.84 3.50
CA VAL A 54 20.25 -8.15 4.73
C VAL A 54 20.33 -9.08 5.94
N SER A 55 20.60 -8.52 7.11
CA SER A 55 20.51 -9.24 8.37
C SER A 55 19.07 -9.28 8.89
N PHE A 56 18.69 -10.37 9.59
CA PHE A 56 17.36 -10.49 10.15
C PHE A 56 17.38 -10.66 11.67
N HIS A 57 16.46 -9.92 12.34
CA HIS A 57 16.01 -10.27 13.69
C HIS A 57 14.53 -10.67 13.64
N HIS A 58 14.25 -11.96 13.84
CA HIS A 58 12.91 -12.53 13.74
C HIS A 58 12.18 -12.50 15.09
N ILE A 59 11.08 -11.73 15.17
CA ILE A 59 10.19 -11.70 16.34
C ILE A 59 8.99 -12.62 16.06
N ASN A 60 9.03 -13.85 16.60
CA ASN A 60 7.94 -14.81 16.41
C ASN A 60 6.69 -14.41 17.22
N CYS A 61 5.61 -14.07 16.52
CA CYS A 61 4.33 -13.70 17.10
C CYS A 61 3.21 -14.74 16.81
N LYS A 62 3.54 -15.94 16.32
CA LYS A 62 2.53 -16.93 15.88
C LYS A 62 1.63 -17.38 17.03
N PHE A 63 2.18 -17.54 18.23
CA PHE A 63 1.48 -17.96 19.45
C PHE A 63 0.69 -16.83 20.14
N ILE A 64 0.81 -15.60 19.67
CA ILE A 64 0.12 -14.45 20.24
C ILE A 64 -1.22 -14.22 19.50
N PRO A 65 -2.35 -14.01 20.23
CA PRO A 65 -3.62 -13.62 19.60
C PRO A 65 -3.46 -12.40 18.71
N SER A 66 -4.11 -12.41 17.54
CA SER A 66 -3.89 -11.40 16.47
C SER A 66 -3.99 -9.95 16.96
N LYS A 67 -4.93 -9.67 17.85
CA LYS A 67 -5.17 -8.34 18.44
C LYS A 67 -4.05 -7.84 19.37
N LEU A 68 -3.20 -8.73 19.87
CA LEU A 68 -2.12 -8.41 20.80
C LEU A 68 -0.73 -8.46 20.14
N ARG A 69 -0.64 -8.91 18.88
CA ARG A 69 0.64 -9.12 18.19
C ARG A 69 1.48 -7.85 18.05
N ASP A 70 0.85 -6.70 17.83
CA ASP A 70 1.58 -5.44 17.69
C ASP A 70 2.17 -4.97 19.01
N TYR A 71 1.46 -5.17 20.13
CA TYR A 71 1.99 -4.88 21.48
C TYR A 71 3.13 -5.80 21.87
N TYR A 72 2.99 -7.10 21.57
CA TYR A 72 4.07 -8.07 21.82
C TYR A 72 5.30 -7.76 20.95
N TYR A 73 5.09 -7.41 19.70
CA TYR A 73 6.16 -7.01 18.81
C TYR A 73 6.87 -5.75 19.32
N ASP A 74 6.13 -4.72 19.72
CA ASP A 74 6.66 -3.48 20.32
C ASP A 74 7.55 -3.77 21.55
N TYR A 75 7.05 -4.59 22.47
CA TYR A 75 7.81 -5.01 23.65
C TYR A 75 9.10 -5.76 23.29
N LYS A 76 9.04 -6.70 22.36
CA LYS A 76 10.21 -7.49 21.93
C LYS A 76 11.22 -6.65 21.15
N LEU A 77 10.74 -5.72 20.32
CA LEU A 77 11.58 -4.76 19.62
C LEU A 77 12.37 -3.91 20.62
N GLY A 78 11.70 -3.36 21.65
CA GLY A 78 12.36 -2.58 22.68
C GLY A 78 13.45 -3.37 23.42
N LYS A 79 13.18 -4.64 23.79
CA LYS A 79 14.19 -5.51 24.40
C LYS A 79 15.40 -5.78 23.47
N TYR A 80 15.13 -6.00 22.18
CA TYR A 80 16.20 -6.21 21.21
C TYR A 80 17.09 -4.97 21.10
N LEU A 81 16.50 -3.79 20.96
CA LEU A 81 17.24 -2.53 20.84
C LEU A 81 18.03 -2.15 22.11
N GLN A 82 17.60 -2.61 23.29
CA GLN A 82 18.37 -2.45 24.51
C GLN A 82 19.65 -3.30 24.52
N SER A 83 19.60 -4.52 23.96
CA SER A 83 20.75 -5.42 23.88
C SER A 83 21.63 -5.21 22.65
N THR A 84 21.05 -4.66 21.58
CA THR A 84 21.70 -4.42 20.28
C THR A 84 21.30 -3.04 19.80
N PRO A 85 21.93 -1.97 20.32
CA PRO A 85 21.62 -0.61 19.90
C PRO A 85 21.90 -0.40 18.40
N LEU A 86 21.01 0.33 17.74
CA LEU A 86 21.14 0.76 16.35
C LEU A 86 21.09 2.30 16.31
N ASP A 87 21.85 2.90 15.40
CA ASP A 87 21.91 4.36 15.29
C ASP A 87 20.59 4.96 14.79
N ILE A 88 19.89 4.24 13.89
CA ILE A 88 18.60 4.66 13.34
C ILE A 88 17.67 3.45 13.20
N VAL A 89 16.43 3.60 13.65
CA VAL A 89 15.34 2.64 13.44
C VAL A 89 14.26 3.25 12.55
N ILE A 90 14.12 2.72 11.33
CA ILE A 90 13.04 3.07 10.39
C ILE A 90 11.93 2.05 10.56
N SER A 91 10.72 2.50 10.89
CA SER A 91 9.61 1.59 11.15
C SER A 91 8.47 1.74 10.16
N CYS A 92 8.12 0.62 9.52
CA CYS A 92 6.99 0.48 8.60
C CYS A 92 5.76 -0.15 9.28
N ASN A 93 5.79 -0.31 10.59
CA ASN A 93 4.68 -0.77 11.42
C ASN A 93 4.68 -0.09 12.79
N ARG A 94 3.52 -0.08 13.45
CA ARG A 94 3.33 0.59 14.74
C ARG A 94 4.21 -0.01 15.82
N ASN A 95 5.00 0.82 16.45
CA ASN A 95 5.81 0.53 17.64
C ASN A 95 6.20 1.86 18.31
N THR A 96 6.86 1.80 19.46
CA THR A 96 7.21 3.00 20.25
C THR A 96 8.72 3.32 20.23
N HIS A 97 9.50 2.60 19.42
CA HIS A 97 10.95 2.59 19.41
C HIS A 97 11.58 3.05 18.09
N SER A 98 10.85 3.78 17.24
CA SER A 98 11.34 4.23 15.94
C SER A 98 11.86 5.65 15.97
N ASP A 99 12.93 5.91 15.21
CA ASP A 99 13.40 7.26 14.89
C ASP A 99 12.62 7.83 13.71
N ILE A 100 12.36 7.01 12.69
CA ILE A 100 11.63 7.39 11.49
C ILE A 100 10.41 6.47 11.34
N ALA A 101 9.21 7.03 11.45
CA ALA A 101 7.96 6.32 11.22
C ALA A 101 7.53 6.47 9.76
N ILE A 102 7.23 5.36 9.09
CA ILE A 102 6.65 5.37 7.75
C ILE A 102 5.13 5.23 7.87
N CYS A 103 4.39 6.23 7.44
CA CYS A 103 2.92 6.23 7.49
C CYS A 103 2.36 5.70 6.16
N GLY A 104 2.10 4.40 6.10
CA GLY A 104 1.35 3.76 5.02
C GLY A 104 -0.17 3.72 5.24
N GLY A 105 -0.70 4.60 6.11
CA GLY A 105 -2.10 4.72 6.45
C GLY A 105 -2.34 4.75 7.96
N THR A 106 -3.42 5.43 8.39
CA THR A 106 -3.78 5.56 9.80
C THR A 106 -4.98 4.68 10.16
N HIS A 107 -4.97 4.09 11.36
CA HIS A 107 -6.09 3.24 11.80
C HIS A 107 -7.37 4.06 12.01
N LEU A 108 -7.25 5.28 12.56
CA LEU A 108 -8.40 6.15 12.74
C LEU A 108 -8.98 6.60 11.40
N GLY A 109 -8.13 7.00 10.43
CA GLY A 109 -8.58 7.36 9.08
C GLY A 109 -9.30 6.21 8.37
N TYR A 110 -8.77 5.00 8.50
CA TYR A 110 -9.45 3.78 8.01
C TYR A 110 -10.82 3.58 8.67
N CYS A 111 -10.91 3.68 10.00
CA CYS A 111 -12.18 3.50 10.70
C CYS A 111 -13.22 4.56 10.27
N GLN A 112 -12.82 5.82 10.14
CA GLN A 112 -13.67 6.90 9.67
C GLN A 112 -14.17 6.67 8.24
N ALA A 113 -13.26 6.35 7.32
CA ALA A 113 -13.61 6.08 5.91
C ALA A 113 -14.53 4.87 5.74
N MET A 114 -14.46 3.90 6.66
CA MET A 114 -15.33 2.72 6.65
C MET A 114 -16.63 2.91 7.46
N GLY A 115 -16.87 4.08 8.06
CA GLY A 115 -18.05 4.33 8.90
C GLY A 115 -18.11 3.43 10.15
N LYS A 116 -16.94 3.03 10.71
CA LYS A 116 -16.89 2.10 11.84
C LYS A 116 -17.04 2.82 13.17
N THR A 117 -17.92 2.32 14.02
CA THR A 117 -17.90 2.64 15.46
C THR A 117 -16.65 2.03 16.09
N LEU A 118 -15.88 2.85 16.82
CA LEU A 118 -14.61 2.44 17.41
C LEU A 118 -14.83 1.46 18.57
N SER A 119 -14.36 0.24 18.40
CA SER A 119 -14.29 -0.77 19.47
C SER A 119 -13.19 -0.42 20.48
N PHE A 120 -13.17 -1.12 21.63
CA PHE A 120 -12.09 -1.01 22.61
C PHE A 120 -10.71 -1.29 21.98
N PHE A 121 -10.61 -2.29 21.12
CA PHE A 121 -9.36 -2.62 20.42
C PHE A 121 -8.95 -1.57 19.39
N ASP A 122 -9.92 -0.94 18.69
CA ASP A 122 -9.62 0.18 17.78
C ASP A 122 -9.02 1.36 18.57
N LYS A 123 -9.61 1.70 19.72
CA LYS A 123 -9.08 2.77 20.61
C LYS A 123 -7.66 2.47 21.09
N LYS A 124 -7.39 1.22 21.48
CA LYS A 124 -6.04 0.77 21.87
C LYS A 124 -5.06 0.88 20.71
N MET A 125 -5.45 0.45 19.50
CA MET A 125 -4.61 0.54 18.32
C MET A 125 -4.30 2.00 17.94
N ILE A 126 -5.30 2.89 18.01
CA ILE A 126 -5.12 4.33 17.80
C ILE A 126 -4.16 4.92 18.85
N SER A 127 -4.24 4.47 20.11
CA SER A 127 -3.32 4.88 21.16
C SER A 127 -1.87 4.45 20.88
N LEU A 128 -1.65 3.22 20.43
CA LEU A 128 -0.33 2.74 20.03
C LEU A 128 0.19 3.53 18.81
N GLU A 129 -0.67 3.76 17.83
CA GLU A 129 -0.35 4.53 16.63
C GLU A 129 0.00 5.99 16.96
N ARG A 130 -0.71 6.62 17.92
CA ARG A 130 -0.35 7.95 18.42
C ARG A 130 1.06 7.97 19.00
N LYS A 131 1.39 7.01 19.87
CA LYS A 131 2.74 6.89 20.44
C LYS A 131 3.80 6.66 19.35
N PHE A 132 3.50 5.84 18.37
CA PHE A 132 4.37 5.59 17.22
C PHE A 132 4.77 6.91 16.54
N TYR A 133 3.78 7.74 16.19
CA TYR A 133 4.07 9.00 15.52
C TYR A 133 4.63 10.09 16.44
N THR A 134 4.17 10.17 17.69
CA THR A 134 4.66 11.22 18.61
C THR A 134 6.08 10.95 19.10
N ASN A 135 6.47 9.69 19.29
CA ASN A 135 7.82 9.33 19.75
C ASN A 135 8.88 9.39 18.63
N SER A 136 8.49 9.14 17.39
CA SER A 136 9.44 9.21 16.26
C SER A 136 9.96 10.63 16.04
N LYS A 137 11.20 10.78 15.61
CA LYS A 137 11.82 12.07 15.22
C LYS A 137 11.18 12.62 13.94
N LEU A 138 10.94 11.74 12.96
CA LEU A 138 10.29 12.05 11.70
C LEU A 138 9.14 11.06 11.41
N VAL A 139 8.09 11.54 10.75
CA VAL A 139 6.96 10.73 10.30
C VAL A 139 6.77 10.94 8.80
N VAL A 140 7.28 10.04 7.99
CA VAL A 140 7.17 10.10 6.53
C VAL A 140 5.74 9.81 6.10
N ALA A 141 5.11 10.80 5.49
CA ALA A 141 3.78 10.66 4.88
C ALA A 141 3.93 10.29 3.40
N HIS A 142 3.21 9.29 2.93
CA HIS A 142 3.27 8.84 1.53
C HIS A 142 2.51 9.74 0.55
N SER A 143 1.86 10.82 1.04
CA SER A 143 1.14 11.80 0.23
C SER A 143 0.91 13.09 1.03
N LYS A 144 0.60 14.19 0.35
CA LYS A 144 0.16 15.44 1.00
C LYS A 144 -1.17 15.25 1.74
N GLY A 145 -2.09 14.45 1.16
CA GLY A 145 -3.33 14.08 1.84
C GLY A 145 -3.07 13.32 3.14
N MET A 146 -2.11 12.40 3.15
CA MET A 146 -1.69 11.67 4.35
C MET A 146 -1.00 12.58 5.37
N GLN A 147 -0.13 13.49 4.93
CA GLN A 147 0.51 14.52 5.77
C GLN A 147 -0.55 15.37 6.49
N THR A 148 -1.53 15.89 5.74
CA THR A 148 -2.65 16.66 6.30
C THR A 148 -3.44 15.84 7.33
N GLY A 149 -3.68 14.56 7.02
CA GLY A 149 -4.34 13.62 7.94
C GLY A 149 -3.57 13.41 9.24
N LEU A 150 -2.25 13.23 9.18
CA LEU A 150 -1.38 13.08 10.35
C LEU A 150 -1.39 14.32 11.24
N ILE A 151 -1.28 15.51 10.65
CA ILE A 151 -1.36 16.79 11.38
C ILE A 151 -2.72 16.93 12.05
N LYS A 152 -3.81 16.71 11.30
CA LYS A 152 -5.19 16.87 11.82
C LYS A 152 -5.55 15.87 12.92
N ILE A 153 -5.15 14.59 12.75
CA ILE A 153 -5.57 13.49 13.65
C ILE A 153 -4.67 13.40 14.89
N TYR A 154 -3.36 13.58 14.71
CA TYR A 154 -2.39 13.37 15.80
C TYR A 154 -1.77 14.64 16.34
N GLY A 155 -2.04 15.80 15.73
CA GLY A 155 -1.49 17.09 16.15
C GLY A 155 0.01 17.21 15.92
N LEU A 156 0.54 16.52 14.90
CA LEU A 156 1.96 16.54 14.61
C LEU A 156 2.35 17.86 13.93
N PRO A 157 3.51 18.45 14.26
CA PRO A 157 3.98 19.64 13.57
C PRO A 157 4.39 19.32 12.12
N LEU A 158 4.24 20.28 11.21
CA LEU A 158 4.48 20.11 9.77
C LEU A 158 5.90 19.67 9.47
N GLU A 159 6.87 20.27 10.15
CA GLU A 159 8.30 19.98 9.99
C GLU A 159 8.67 18.55 10.38
N LYS A 160 7.89 17.91 11.23
CA LYS A 160 8.05 16.50 11.61
C LYS A 160 7.46 15.54 10.59
N CYS A 161 6.61 16.02 9.68
CA CYS A 161 5.84 15.20 8.76
C CYS A 161 6.20 15.46 7.28
N PRO A 162 7.44 15.17 6.82
CA PRO A 162 7.76 15.33 5.40
C PRO A 162 6.90 14.39 4.53
N THR A 163 6.49 14.87 3.36
CA THR A 163 5.89 14.03 2.33
C THR A 163 6.98 13.43 1.47
N ILE A 164 7.06 12.10 1.46
CA ILE A 164 7.95 11.32 0.58
C ILE A 164 7.09 10.25 -0.09
N TYR A 165 6.86 10.41 -1.38
CA TYR A 165 6.06 9.47 -2.16
C TYR A 165 6.76 8.11 -2.23
N PRO A 166 6.01 6.98 -2.14
CA PRO A 166 6.61 5.66 -2.18
C PRO A 166 7.22 5.37 -3.56
N PRO A 167 8.41 4.75 -3.60
CA PRO A 167 9.06 4.38 -4.85
C PRO A 167 8.32 3.24 -5.55
N ILE A 168 8.54 3.12 -6.87
CA ILE A 168 8.18 1.95 -7.68
C ILE A 168 9.41 1.41 -8.40
N SER A 169 9.40 0.12 -8.75
CA SER A 169 10.42 -0.47 -9.61
C SER A 169 10.11 -0.17 -11.08
N LEU A 170 10.86 0.72 -11.70
CA LEU A 170 10.73 1.00 -13.14
C LEU A 170 11.26 -0.15 -14.01
N GLU A 171 12.08 -1.05 -13.48
CA GLU A 171 12.47 -2.28 -14.17
C GLU A 171 11.29 -3.23 -14.32
N THR A 172 10.43 -3.30 -13.28
CA THR A 172 9.24 -4.16 -13.28
C THR A 172 8.08 -3.51 -14.03
N PHE A 173 7.82 -2.23 -13.74
CA PHE A 173 6.70 -1.47 -14.30
C PHE A 173 7.24 -0.48 -15.34
N GLN A 174 7.21 -0.89 -16.59
CA GLN A 174 7.66 -0.07 -17.71
C GLN A 174 6.77 -0.29 -18.94
N ARG A 175 6.74 0.72 -19.80
CA ARG A 175 6.07 0.64 -21.09
C ARG A 175 6.91 -0.19 -22.04
N HIS A 176 6.34 -1.28 -22.56
CA HIS A 176 6.90 -2.02 -23.68
C HIS A 176 6.03 -1.83 -24.93
N SER A 177 6.59 -2.02 -26.12
CA SER A 177 5.82 -2.08 -27.36
C SER A 177 4.79 -3.21 -27.28
N HIS A 178 3.51 -2.88 -27.43
CA HIS A 178 2.40 -3.78 -27.07
C HIS A 178 2.05 -4.80 -28.14
N ASN A 179 1.84 -6.04 -27.67
CA ASN A 179 0.74 -6.85 -28.16
C ASN A 179 -0.38 -6.86 -27.10
N LYS A 180 -1.52 -6.28 -27.37
CA LYS A 180 -2.76 -6.31 -26.53
C LYS A 180 -3.29 -7.75 -26.30
N GLN A 181 -2.55 -8.77 -26.67
CA GLN A 181 -2.97 -10.16 -26.77
C GLN A 181 -2.96 -10.97 -25.47
N THR A 182 -2.51 -10.40 -24.35
CA THR A 182 -2.22 -11.22 -23.14
C THR A 182 -3.47 -11.58 -22.32
N ILE A 183 -4.61 -10.93 -22.52
CA ILE A 183 -5.90 -11.28 -21.87
C ILE A 183 -7.01 -11.42 -22.93
N ASN A 184 -6.75 -12.22 -23.96
CA ASN A 184 -7.49 -12.31 -25.22
C ASN A 184 -8.80 -13.11 -25.15
N SER A 185 -9.74 -12.73 -24.30
CA SER A 185 -11.11 -13.29 -24.39
C SER A 185 -12.20 -12.22 -24.47
N PHE A 186 -11.84 -10.94 -24.69
CA PHE A 186 -12.84 -9.86 -24.74
C PHE A 186 -13.03 -9.33 -26.17
N PRO A 187 -14.28 -9.01 -26.58
CA PRO A 187 -14.56 -8.36 -27.85
C PRO A 187 -13.79 -7.04 -27.94
N GLN A 188 -13.16 -6.75 -29.07
CA GLN A 188 -12.38 -5.53 -29.33
C GLN A 188 -13.21 -4.23 -29.24
N GLU A 189 -14.52 -4.35 -29.19
CA GLU A 189 -15.48 -3.24 -29.15
C GLU A 189 -15.77 -2.73 -27.73
N GLN A 190 -15.16 -3.33 -26.67
CA GLN A 190 -15.41 -2.98 -25.27
C GLN A 190 -14.16 -2.42 -24.62
N PHE A 191 -14.29 -1.27 -23.93
CA PHE A 191 -13.23 -0.77 -23.06
C PHE A 191 -13.11 -1.61 -21.80
N THR A 192 -11.87 -1.95 -21.45
CA THR A 192 -11.55 -2.77 -20.29
C THR A 192 -10.93 -1.93 -19.18
N PHE A 193 -11.51 -2.04 -18.00
CA PHE A 193 -11.01 -1.43 -16.77
C PHE A 193 -10.47 -2.52 -15.87
N VAL A 194 -9.29 -2.34 -15.28
CA VAL A 194 -8.75 -3.29 -14.31
C VAL A 194 -8.68 -2.69 -12.92
N ILE A 195 -9.08 -3.47 -11.92
CA ILE A 195 -8.86 -3.16 -10.50
C ILE A 195 -8.04 -4.27 -9.83
N PRO A 196 -6.81 -3.97 -9.35
CA PRO A 196 -6.10 -4.85 -8.44
C PRO A 196 -6.75 -4.85 -7.05
N SER A 197 -7.28 -5.98 -6.61
CA SER A 197 -8.02 -6.12 -5.35
C SER A 197 -7.59 -7.34 -4.54
N ALA A 198 -6.33 -7.34 -4.07
CA ALA A 198 -5.78 -8.40 -3.24
C ALA A 198 -6.17 -8.28 -1.74
N GLY A 199 -6.72 -7.16 -1.32
CA GLY A 199 -7.04 -6.83 0.07
C GLY A 199 -8.53 -6.89 0.43
N ASN A 200 -8.97 -5.92 1.22
CA ASN A 200 -10.36 -5.74 1.61
C ASN A 200 -11.17 -5.12 0.46
N HIS A 201 -12.03 -5.90 -0.19
CA HIS A 201 -12.85 -5.48 -1.33
C HIS A 201 -13.71 -4.25 -1.01
N LYS A 202 -14.34 -4.20 0.18
CA LYS A 202 -15.14 -3.05 0.60
C LYS A 202 -14.29 -1.79 0.74
N MET A 203 -13.09 -1.90 1.31
CA MET A 203 -12.17 -0.77 1.42
C MET A 203 -11.72 -0.26 0.05
N LYS A 204 -11.51 -1.17 -0.90
CA LYS A 204 -11.14 -0.84 -2.30
C LYS A 204 -12.32 -0.32 -3.14
N GLY A 205 -13.53 -0.28 -2.59
CA GLY A 205 -14.73 0.22 -3.28
C GLY A 205 -15.23 -0.72 -4.38
N LEU A 206 -14.90 -2.01 -4.30
CA LEU A 206 -15.29 -2.98 -5.32
C LEU A 206 -16.81 -3.15 -5.41
N ASP A 207 -17.51 -3.02 -4.31
CA ASP A 207 -18.98 -3.01 -4.25
C ASP A 207 -19.60 -1.89 -5.08
N LEU A 208 -19.02 -0.68 -5.05
CA LEU A 208 -19.42 0.45 -5.87
C LEU A 208 -19.17 0.17 -7.36
N LEU A 209 -17.97 -0.30 -7.69
CA LEU A 209 -17.59 -0.59 -9.08
C LEU A 209 -18.46 -1.69 -9.68
N ILE A 210 -18.69 -2.79 -8.97
CA ILE A 210 -19.57 -3.87 -9.45
C ILE A 210 -20.98 -3.31 -9.73
N GLN A 211 -21.53 -2.52 -8.81
CA GLN A 211 -22.86 -1.93 -8.99
C GLN A 211 -22.92 -1.02 -10.22
N TYR A 212 -21.87 -0.22 -10.47
CA TYR A 212 -21.81 0.67 -11.63
C TYR A 212 -21.71 -0.12 -12.95
N PHE A 213 -20.73 -1.05 -13.03
CA PHE A 213 -20.49 -1.82 -14.25
C PHE A 213 -21.66 -2.74 -14.63
N GLU A 214 -22.43 -3.22 -13.66
CA GLU A 214 -23.63 -4.02 -13.93
C GLU A 214 -24.85 -3.20 -14.37
N LYS A 215 -24.94 -1.93 -13.97
CA LYS A 215 -26.05 -1.03 -14.33
C LYS A 215 -25.82 -0.26 -15.62
N THR A 216 -24.58 -0.05 -16.03
CA THR A 216 -24.27 0.75 -17.21
C THR A 216 -24.68 0.05 -18.51
N THR A 217 -25.10 0.84 -19.51
CA THR A 217 -25.36 0.40 -20.88
C THR A 217 -24.15 0.60 -21.80
N LEU A 218 -23.09 1.24 -21.30
CA LEU A 218 -21.86 1.46 -22.06
C LEU A 218 -21.14 0.13 -22.35
N PRO A 219 -20.41 0.03 -23.47
CA PRO A 219 -19.64 -1.16 -23.82
C PRO A 219 -18.34 -1.23 -23.02
N ILE A 220 -18.44 -1.43 -21.70
CA ILE A 220 -17.30 -1.46 -20.79
C ILE A 220 -17.29 -2.74 -19.95
N LYS A 221 -16.10 -3.20 -19.54
CA LYS A 221 -15.87 -4.37 -18.69
C LYS A 221 -14.94 -4.04 -17.55
N LEU A 222 -15.22 -4.61 -16.37
CA LEU A 222 -14.34 -4.55 -15.18
C LEU A 222 -13.63 -5.88 -15.00
N LEU A 223 -12.31 -5.86 -15.01
CA LEU A 223 -11.44 -6.99 -14.70
C LEU A 223 -10.96 -6.89 -13.24
N ILE A 224 -11.20 -7.91 -12.45
CA ILE A 224 -10.78 -7.94 -11.05
C ILE A 224 -9.60 -8.89 -10.89
N ALA A 225 -8.40 -8.34 -10.63
CA ALA A 225 -7.18 -9.09 -10.34
C ALA A 225 -6.97 -9.17 -8.83
N GLY A 226 -7.00 -10.36 -8.23
CA GLY A 226 -6.73 -10.49 -6.80
C GLY A 226 -7.51 -11.58 -6.10
N ARG A 227 -8.17 -11.25 -4.98
CA ARG A 227 -8.98 -12.20 -4.22
C ARG A 227 -10.29 -12.54 -4.94
N PRO A 228 -10.80 -13.78 -4.77
CA PRO A 228 -12.09 -14.16 -5.33
C PRO A 228 -13.23 -13.25 -4.90
N ILE A 229 -14.16 -13.05 -5.81
CA ILE A 229 -15.45 -12.40 -5.56
C ILE A 229 -16.55 -13.44 -5.70
N SER A 230 -17.67 -13.24 -4.99
CA SER A 230 -18.88 -14.04 -5.12
C SER A 230 -19.85 -13.37 -6.07
N GLY A 231 -20.59 -14.16 -6.84
CA GLY A 231 -21.61 -13.68 -7.77
C GLY A 231 -21.27 -13.99 -9.23
N ASN A 232 -22.30 -13.89 -10.07
CA ASN A 232 -22.21 -14.03 -11.52
C ASN A 232 -22.61 -12.70 -12.14
N TYR A 233 -21.72 -12.10 -12.91
CA TYR A 233 -21.85 -10.74 -13.39
C TYR A 233 -21.76 -10.71 -14.92
N LYS A 234 -22.51 -9.79 -15.55
CA LYS A 234 -22.49 -9.58 -17.00
C LYS A 234 -21.24 -8.81 -17.45
N ASN A 235 -20.91 -7.74 -16.72
CA ASN A 235 -19.87 -6.80 -17.12
C ASN A 235 -18.64 -6.84 -16.19
N VAL A 236 -18.59 -7.78 -15.24
CA VAL A 236 -17.48 -7.90 -14.29
C VAL A 236 -16.88 -9.31 -14.38
N VAL A 237 -15.57 -9.39 -14.57
CA VAL A 237 -14.85 -10.64 -14.76
C VAL A 237 -13.73 -10.77 -13.72
N TYR A 238 -13.73 -11.86 -12.98
CA TYR A 238 -12.64 -12.21 -12.09
C TYR A 238 -11.53 -12.94 -12.85
N ILE A 239 -10.33 -12.35 -12.88
CA ILE A 239 -9.17 -12.89 -13.62
C ILE A 239 -8.14 -13.57 -12.71
N GLY A 240 -8.49 -13.82 -11.45
CA GLY A 240 -7.63 -14.53 -10.50
C GLY A 240 -6.57 -13.65 -9.84
N PHE A 241 -5.75 -14.29 -8.98
CA PHE A 241 -4.57 -13.65 -8.44
C PHE A 241 -3.47 -13.65 -9.50
N ARG A 242 -2.96 -12.47 -9.85
CA ARG A 242 -1.97 -12.27 -10.91
C ARG A 242 -0.62 -11.88 -10.32
N LYS A 243 0.44 -12.53 -10.77
CA LYS A 243 1.84 -12.15 -10.48
C LYS A 243 2.43 -11.25 -11.56
N ASP A 244 1.88 -11.31 -12.74
CA ASP A 244 2.22 -10.58 -13.96
C ASP A 244 1.42 -9.27 -14.10
N MET A 245 1.29 -8.53 -13.00
CA MET A 245 0.52 -7.28 -12.98
C MET A 245 0.94 -6.26 -14.05
N PRO A 246 2.22 -6.10 -14.42
CA PRO A 246 2.59 -5.24 -15.54
C PRO A 246 1.89 -5.61 -16.85
N ASP A 247 1.75 -6.91 -17.16
CA ASP A 247 1.05 -7.37 -18.37
C ASP A 247 -0.46 -7.14 -18.26
N VAL A 248 -1.02 -7.32 -17.06
CA VAL A 248 -2.43 -7.01 -16.78
C VAL A 248 -2.72 -5.53 -17.01
N PHE A 249 -1.87 -4.62 -16.53
CA PHE A 249 -2.03 -3.18 -16.79
C PHE A 249 -1.95 -2.88 -18.28
N ARG A 250 -0.91 -3.33 -18.96
CA ARG A 250 -0.72 -3.11 -20.40
C ARG A 250 -1.85 -3.63 -21.27
N SER A 251 -2.57 -4.67 -20.83
CA SER A 251 -3.70 -5.25 -21.59
C SER A 251 -5.03 -4.55 -21.36
N ALA A 252 -5.16 -3.74 -20.30
CA ALA A 252 -6.36 -2.95 -20.02
C ALA A 252 -6.29 -1.56 -20.66
N ASP A 253 -7.45 -0.97 -20.95
CA ASP A 253 -7.53 0.40 -21.43
C ASP A 253 -7.37 1.41 -20.29
N PHE A 254 -7.83 1.04 -19.08
CA PHE A 254 -7.73 1.86 -17.87
C PHE A 254 -7.51 1.01 -16.63
N THR A 255 -6.82 1.57 -15.65
CA THR A 255 -6.86 1.07 -14.26
C THR A 255 -7.78 1.95 -13.43
N ILE A 256 -8.66 1.34 -12.63
CA ILE A 256 -9.64 2.08 -11.84
C ILE A 256 -9.46 1.84 -10.34
N LEU A 257 -9.47 2.92 -9.55
CA LEU A 257 -9.40 2.87 -8.08
C LEU A 257 -10.56 3.66 -7.47
N ALA A 258 -11.48 2.96 -6.81
CA ALA A 258 -12.64 3.53 -6.11
C ALA A 258 -12.50 3.40 -4.58
N SER A 259 -11.29 3.39 -4.05
CA SER A 259 -11.01 3.11 -2.64
C SER A 259 -11.73 4.08 -1.69
N ARG A 260 -12.35 3.54 -0.62
CA ARG A 260 -12.87 4.35 0.50
C ARG A 260 -11.75 4.96 1.31
N TYR A 261 -10.67 4.23 1.44
CA TYR A 261 -9.46 4.67 2.13
C TYR A 261 -8.22 4.20 1.36
N GLU A 262 -7.38 5.15 1.00
CA GLU A 262 -6.12 4.90 0.30
C GLU A 262 -5.06 5.89 0.79
N ALA A 263 -3.94 5.38 1.29
CA ALA A 263 -2.86 6.22 1.78
C ALA A 263 -2.11 6.93 0.66
N PHE A 264 -1.96 6.25 -0.48
CA PHE A 264 -1.35 6.78 -1.69
C PHE A 264 -2.05 6.24 -2.93
N GLY A 265 -2.04 4.93 -3.15
CA GLY A 265 -2.55 4.29 -4.36
C GLY A 265 -1.41 3.92 -5.32
N GLN A 266 -0.39 3.24 -4.81
CA GLN A 266 0.82 2.83 -5.55
C GLN A 266 0.48 2.13 -6.88
N VAL A 267 -0.59 1.35 -6.90
CA VAL A 267 -1.12 0.68 -8.09
C VAL A 267 -1.41 1.66 -9.24
N ALA A 268 -1.85 2.89 -8.96
CA ALA A 268 -2.09 3.88 -10.01
C ALA A 268 -0.79 4.30 -10.70
N ILE A 269 0.28 4.50 -9.92
CA ILE A 269 1.60 4.83 -10.47
C ILE A 269 2.19 3.66 -11.25
N GLU A 270 2.03 2.42 -10.74
CA GLU A 270 2.43 1.19 -11.42
C GLU A 270 1.74 1.06 -12.80
N SER A 271 0.45 1.37 -12.86
CA SER A 271 -0.34 1.38 -14.10
C SER A 271 0.16 2.41 -15.11
N VAL A 272 0.34 3.66 -14.68
CA VAL A 272 0.83 4.74 -15.54
C VAL A 272 2.24 4.45 -16.05
N ALA A 273 3.12 3.89 -15.23
CA ALA A 273 4.45 3.46 -15.64
C ALA A 273 4.41 2.36 -16.72
N CYS A 274 3.37 1.51 -16.70
CA CYS A 274 3.11 0.53 -17.77
C CYS A 274 2.48 1.15 -19.03
N GLY A 275 2.14 2.43 -19.02
CA GLY A 275 1.50 3.15 -20.13
C GLY A 275 -0.03 3.09 -20.11
N THR A 276 -0.66 2.64 -19.03
CA THR A 276 -2.11 2.54 -18.90
C THR A 276 -2.65 3.67 -18.04
N PRO A 277 -3.54 4.53 -18.57
CA PRO A 277 -4.13 5.64 -17.83
C PRO A 277 -5.02 5.17 -16.70
N VAL A 278 -5.34 6.09 -15.77
CA VAL A 278 -6.04 5.76 -14.54
C VAL A 278 -7.32 6.56 -14.35
N VAL A 279 -8.32 5.92 -13.74
CA VAL A 279 -9.57 6.53 -13.27
C VAL A 279 -9.59 6.40 -11.74
N LEU A 280 -9.55 7.52 -11.05
CA LEU A 280 -9.31 7.58 -9.61
C LEU A 280 -10.47 8.27 -8.89
N ALA A 281 -10.94 7.68 -7.79
CA ALA A 281 -11.78 8.42 -6.87
C ALA A 281 -11.00 9.61 -6.27
N ASN A 282 -11.65 10.74 -6.04
CA ASN A 282 -11.06 12.01 -5.59
C ASN A 282 -10.20 11.91 -4.31
N ASN A 283 -10.39 10.87 -3.52
CA ASN A 283 -9.63 10.61 -2.30
C ASN A 283 -8.40 9.71 -2.51
N VAL A 284 -8.08 9.33 -3.75
CA VAL A 284 -6.87 8.54 -4.06
C VAL A 284 -5.69 9.48 -4.26
N CYS A 285 -4.79 9.52 -3.29
CA CYS A 285 -3.71 10.49 -3.23
C CYS A 285 -2.66 10.36 -4.35
N ALA A 286 -2.59 9.24 -5.08
CA ALA A 286 -1.71 9.12 -6.26
C ALA A 286 -2.01 10.18 -7.33
N ALA A 287 -3.24 10.71 -7.35
CA ALA A 287 -3.62 11.83 -8.21
C ALA A 287 -2.74 13.09 -8.05
N GLU A 288 -2.05 13.23 -6.90
CA GLU A 288 -1.16 14.36 -6.61
C GLU A 288 0.08 14.40 -7.53
N VAL A 289 0.50 13.27 -8.08
CA VAL A 289 1.76 13.11 -8.84
C VAL A 289 1.57 12.57 -10.25
N ILE A 290 0.33 12.26 -10.64
CA ILE A 290 0.00 11.80 -12.00
C ILE A 290 -0.43 13.00 -12.83
N SER A 291 0.10 13.09 -14.07
CA SER A 291 -0.26 14.12 -15.03
C SER A 291 -1.76 14.03 -15.43
N ASP A 292 -2.38 15.19 -15.70
CA ASP A 292 -3.82 15.28 -16.01
C ASP A 292 -4.19 14.63 -17.34
N ASP A 293 -3.25 14.47 -18.27
CA ASP A 293 -3.45 13.83 -19.58
C ASP A 293 -3.62 12.30 -19.50
N VAL A 294 -3.25 11.67 -18.38
CA VAL A 294 -3.37 10.22 -18.16
C VAL A 294 -4.16 9.88 -16.89
N LYS A 295 -4.83 10.87 -16.31
CA LYS A 295 -5.60 10.74 -15.07
C LYS A 295 -7.00 11.31 -15.23
N PHE A 296 -8.00 10.52 -14.90
CA PHE A 296 -9.39 10.94 -14.76
C PHE A 296 -9.81 10.80 -13.31
N THR A 297 -10.59 11.75 -12.80
CA THR A 297 -11.04 11.70 -11.41
C THR A 297 -12.56 11.73 -11.33
N PHE A 298 -13.13 11.06 -10.31
CA PHE A 298 -14.56 11.02 -10.08
C PHE A 298 -14.89 11.12 -8.59
N ASP A 299 -16.09 11.61 -8.27
CA ASP A 299 -16.63 11.56 -6.92
C ASP A 299 -17.29 10.21 -6.69
N ARG A 300 -16.71 9.38 -5.84
CA ARG A 300 -17.25 8.06 -5.50
C ARG A 300 -18.62 8.08 -4.83
N ASN A 301 -19.12 9.24 -4.40
CA ASN A 301 -20.44 9.43 -3.81
C ASN A 301 -21.48 9.86 -4.83
N SER A 302 -21.08 10.14 -6.07
CA SER A 302 -21.96 10.50 -7.19
C SER A 302 -21.77 9.52 -8.34
N PHE A 303 -22.82 8.77 -8.67
CA PHE A 303 -22.82 7.90 -9.86
C PHE A 303 -22.73 8.67 -11.18
N GLU A 304 -23.18 9.94 -11.19
CA GLU A 304 -23.18 10.79 -12.38
C GLU A 304 -21.77 11.30 -12.72
N SER A 305 -20.85 11.31 -11.75
CA SER A 305 -19.46 11.74 -11.96
C SER A 305 -18.56 10.63 -12.51
N PHE A 306 -19.09 9.43 -12.61
CA PHE A 306 -18.40 8.24 -13.11
C PHE A 306 -18.47 8.17 -14.66
#